data_9a27a3bb928e055c62135a63ff1c98fd
#
_entry.id   9a27a3bb928e055c62135a63ff1c98fd
#
_cell.length_a   1.000
_cell.length_b   1.000
_cell.length_c   1.000
_cell.angle_alpha   90.00
_cell.angle_beta   90.00
_cell.angle_gamma   90.00
#
_symmetry.space_group_name_H-M   'P 1'
#
loop_
_entity.id
_entity.type
_entity.pdbx_description
1 polymer ?
#
loop_
_entity_poly.entity_id
_entity_poly.type
_entity_poly.pdbx_seq_one_letter_code
_entity_poly.pdbx_strand_id
1 'polypeptide(L)'
;ETRFAVFGMGDSHYWPRPEDAGFYNKPGKDLDKRLAELGASRMLNLGLGDDQDADGWQTGYKAWEPQLWKALGVDSVTVTEAEPEPITNEHIKVASNYLRGTISEGLQDASTGSICETDTQLTKFHGTYMQYDRDTVDERKAAGLEPAYGFMIRVRMPGGVCTPQQWLQLDDVVEKYAGIKSLKITTRQTVQYHMILKRDMKKAMQGINKSMLDTIAACGDVNRNVMCSPNLHREKVDVVMAQIARKLSESLLPRMNAYHEIWLDKGTDLSLIH
;
A
#
# COMPACT_ATOMS: atom_id res chain seq x y z
N GLU A 1 -16.16 41.66 -6.33
CA GLU A 1 -15.39 41.12 -7.45
C GLU A 1 -14.68 39.84 -7.01
N THR A 2 -14.91 38.73 -7.74
CA THR A 2 -14.30 37.44 -7.38
C THR A 2 -12.83 37.45 -7.82
N ARG A 3 -11.93 37.13 -6.89
CA ARG A 3 -10.50 36.97 -7.15
C ARG A 3 -10.11 35.50 -7.09
N PHE A 4 -9.17 35.07 -7.92
CA PHE A 4 -8.76 33.66 -7.98
C PHE A 4 -7.26 33.51 -8.22
N ALA A 5 -6.74 32.35 -7.81
CA ALA A 5 -5.46 31.79 -8.19
C ALA A 5 -5.65 30.29 -8.38
N VAL A 6 -4.98 29.71 -9.35
CA VAL A 6 -5.08 28.28 -9.67
C VAL A 6 -3.69 27.66 -9.64
N PHE A 7 -3.59 26.50 -9.02
CA PHE A 7 -2.43 25.61 -9.09
C PHE A 7 -2.88 24.26 -9.66
N GLY A 8 -2.30 23.83 -10.76
CA GLY A 8 -2.59 22.55 -11.41
C GLY A 8 -1.52 21.52 -11.07
N MET A 9 -1.94 20.29 -10.78
CA MET A 9 -1.04 19.14 -10.56
C MET A 9 -1.20 18.17 -11.72
N GLY A 10 -0.09 17.65 -12.24
CA GLY A 10 -0.10 16.71 -13.36
C GLY A 10 1.21 15.93 -13.45
N ASP A 11 1.24 15.04 -14.42
CA ASP A 11 2.39 14.23 -14.79
C ASP A 11 2.65 14.43 -16.29
N SER A 12 3.80 15.04 -16.65
CA SER A 12 4.16 15.31 -18.04
C SER A 12 4.45 14.03 -18.85
N HIS A 13 4.76 12.92 -18.17
CA HIS A 13 5.00 11.63 -18.81
C HIS A 13 3.76 10.72 -18.88
N TYR A 14 2.64 11.13 -18.27
CA TYR A 14 1.40 10.35 -18.32
C TYR A 14 0.89 10.15 -19.76
N TRP A 15 1.13 11.13 -20.62
CA TRP A 15 0.80 11.10 -22.03
C TRP A 15 2.09 11.04 -22.87
N PRO A 16 2.58 9.82 -23.23
CA PRO A 16 3.93 9.66 -23.80
C PRO A 16 4.07 10.15 -25.24
N ARG A 17 2.95 10.41 -25.94
CA ARG A 17 3.00 10.87 -27.33
C ARG A 17 3.12 12.39 -27.40
N PRO A 18 3.98 12.94 -28.29
CA PRO A 18 4.16 14.39 -28.40
C PRO A 18 2.87 15.17 -28.71
N GLU A 19 1.95 14.57 -29.49
CA GLU A 19 0.65 15.19 -29.82
C GLU A 19 -0.27 15.32 -28.59
N ASP A 20 -0.06 14.55 -27.57
CA ASP A 20 -0.84 14.55 -26.32
C ASP A 20 -0.27 15.50 -25.26
N ALA A 21 0.86 16.15 -25.49
CA ALA A 21 1.49 17.06 -24.53
C ALA A 21 0.56 18.20 -24.04
N GLY A 22 -0.44 18.55 -24.85
CA GLY A 22 -1.48 19.52 -24.50
C GLY A 22 -2.39 19.10 -23.33
N PHE A 23 -2.44 17.80 -23.01
CA PHE A 23 -3.25 17.29 -21.89
C PHE A 23 -2.56 17.46 -20.53
N TYR A 24 -1.24 17.71 -20.51
CA TYR A 24 -0.53 18.00 -19.28
C TYR A 24 -1.13 19.19 -18.56
N ASN A 25 -1.57 18.99 -17.32
CA ASN A 25 -2.23 19.98 -16.49
C ASN A 25 -3.44 20.68 -17.14
N LYS A 26 -4.08 20.04 -18.11
CA LYS A 26 -5.20 20.61 -18.86
C LYS A 26 -6.37 21.06 -17.96
N PRO A 27 -6.82 20.30 -16.94
CA PRO A 27 -7.89 20.77 -16.06
C PRO A 27 -7.58 22.09 -15.36
N GLY A 28 -6.35 22.25 -14.85
CA GLY A 28 -5.89 23.49 -14.21
C GLY A 28 -5.85 24.66 -15.19
N LYS A 29 -5.32 24.43 -16.40
CA LYS A 29 -5.26 25.43 -17.48
C LYS A 29 -6.65 25.86 -17.93
N ASP A 30 -7.56 24.89 -18.12
CA ASP A 30 -8.94 25.18 -18.53
C ASP A 30 -9.72 25.92 -17.44
N LEU A 31 -9.52 25.56 -16.16
CA LEU A 31 -10.13 26.25 -15.02
C LEU A 31 -9.66 27.69 -14.92
N ASP A 32 -8.33 27.92 -14.96
CA ASP A 32 -7.75 29.25 -14.90
C ASP A 32 -8.30 30.16 -16.03
N LYS A 33 -8.34 29.63 -17.24
CA LYS A 33 -8.90 30.33 -18.41
C LYS A 33 -10.39 30.62 -18.21
N ARG A 34 -11.16 29.63 -17.75
CA ARG A 34 -12.61 29.77 -17.60
C ARG A 34 -12.99 30.77 -16.54
N LEU A 35 -12.29 30.82 -15.41
CA LEU A 35 -12.54 31.82 -14.37
C LEU A 35 -12.29 33.25 -14.89
N ALA A 36 -11.21 33.46 -15.65
CA ALA A 36 -10.94 34.74 -16.26
C ALA A 36 -12.02 35.14 -17.28
N GLU A 37 -12.47 34.20 -18.13
CA GLU A 37 -13.56 34.43 -19.09
C GLU A 37 -14.87 34.83 -18.42
N LEU A 38 -15.13 34.30 -17.22
CA LEU A 38 -16.32 34.63 -16.41
C LEU A 38 -16.18 35.98 -15.67
N GLY A 39 -15.10 36.74 -15.88
CA GLY A 39 -14.88 38.07 -15.30
C GLY A 39 -14.25 38.05 -13.92
N ALA A 40 -13.74 36.94 -13.45
CA ALA A 40 -12.97 36.90 -12.20
C ALA A 40 -11.55 37.45 -12.39
N SER A 41 -11.03 38.16 -11.38
CA SER A 41 -9.69 38.79 -11.44
C SER A 41 -8.61 37.80 -10.99
N ARG A 42 -7.65 37.51 -11.88
CA ARG A 42 -6.52 36.65 -11.56
C ARG A 42 -5.57 37.36 -10.59
N MET A 43 -5.33 36.75 -9.43
CA MET A 43 -4.41 37.28 -8.43
C MET A 43 -2.96 36.91 -8.69
N LEU A 44 -2.74 35.73 -9.28
CA LEU A 44 -1.43 35.15 -9.53
C LEU A 44 -1.48 34.34 -10.81
N ASN A 45 -0.37 34.26 -11.51
CA ASN A 45 -0.25 33.38 -12.65
C ASN A 45 -0.49 31.92 -12.27
N LEU A 46 -1.07 31.16 -13.20
CA LEU A 46 -1.27 29.73 -13.03
C LEU A 46 0.03 29.03 -12.62
N GLY A 47 0.02 28.36 -11.50
CA GLY A 47 1.10 27.47 -11.09
C GLY A 47 0.88 26.06 -11.64
N LEU A 48 1.98 25.38 -11.96
CA LEU A 48 1.94 24.00 -12.44
C LEU A 48 2.93 23.15 -11.64
N GLY A 49 2.48 22.00 -11.14
CA GLY A 49 3.31 20.97 -10.55
C GLY A 49 3.37 19.77 -11.46
N ASP A 50 4.56 19.19 -11.60
CA ASP A 50 4.83 18.00 -12.39
C ASP A 50 5.30 16.87 -11.50
N ASP A 51 4.69 15.70 -11.63
CA ASP A 51 5.11 14.51 -10.89
C ASP A 51 6.50 14.00 -11.32
N GLN A 52 7.01 14.47 -12.45
CA GLN A 52 8.35 14.14 -12.98
C GLN A 52 9.47 15.02 -12.39
N ASP A 53 9.14 16.11 -11.69
CA ASP A 53 10.11 16.94 -11.01
C ASP A 53 10.76 16.19 -9.81
N ALA A 54 11.89 16.71 -9.32
CA ALA A 54 12.69 16.06 -8.25
C ALA A 54 11.87 15.73 -7.00
N ASP A 55 10.96 16.61 -6.57
CA ASP A 55 10.03 16.39 -5.46
C ASP A 55 8.58 16.21 -5.97
N GLY A 56 8.42 15.76 -7.21
CA GLY A 56 7.12 15.68 -7.86
C GLY A 56 6.46 17.05 -7.96
N TRP A 57 5.13 17.09 -7.95
CA TRP A 57 4.34 18.34 -8.03
C TRP A 57 4.71 19.39 -6.97
N GLN A 58 5.31 18.98 -5.85
CA GLN A 58 5.73 19.87 -4.77
C GLN A 58 6.81 20.85 -5.19
N THR A 59 7.66 20.49 -6.16
CA THR A 59 8.69 21.41 -6.69
C THR A 59 8.05 22.69 -7.22
N GLY A 60 7.05 22.56 -8.10
CA GLY A 60 6.31 23.70 -8.64
C GLY A 60 5.51 24.44 -7.57
N TYR A 61 4.91 23.71 -6.61
CA TYR A 61 4.12 24.30 -5.54
C TYR A 61 4.97 25.16 -4.59
N LYS A 62 6.11 24.67 -4.15
CA LYS A 62 7.05 25.42 -3.28
C LYS A 62 7.52 26.74 -3.91
N ALA A 63 7.61 26.79 -5.25
CA ALA A 63 7.95 28.02 -5.96
C ALA A 63 6.77 28.99 -6.11
N TRP A 64 5.54 28.46 -6.19
CA TRP A 64 4.31 29.24 -6.42
C TRP A 64 3.66 29.75 -5.13
N GLU A 65 3.66 28.94 -4.08
CA GLU A 65 3.00 29.24 -2.80
C GLU A 65 3.45 30.59 -2.15
N PRO A 66 4.75 30.92 -2.06
CA PRO A 66 5.17 32.20 -1.49
C PRO A 66 4.63 33.42 -2.26
N GLN A 67 4.44 33.28 -3.57
CA GLN A 67 3.85 34.32 -4.38
C GLN A 67 2.35 34.49 -4.09
N LEU A 68 1.65 33.40 -3.78
CA LEU A 68 0.26 33.43 -3.34
C LEU A 68 0.12 34.18 -2.02
N TRP A 69 0.94 33.86 -1.02
CA TRP A 69 0.91 34.55 0.28
C TRP A 69 1.21 36.04 0.14
N LYS A 70 2.16 36.39 -0.73
CA LYS A 70 2.44 37.79 -1.04
C LYS A 70 1.24 38.47 -1.71
N ALA A 71 0.60 37.83 -2.69
CA ALA A 71 -0.57 38.37 -3.36
C ALA A 71 -1.79 38.54 -2.41
N LEU A 72 -1.87 37.71 -1.37
CA LEU A 72 -2.87 37.78 -0.32
C LEU A 72 -2.54 38.82 0.77
N GLY A 73 -1.30 39.36 0.80
CA GLY A 73 -0.82 40.30 1.82
C GLY A 73 -0.58 39.66 3.18
N VAL A 74 -0.31 38.34 3.22
CA VAL A 74 -0.03 37.58 4.46
C VAL A 74 1.40 37.01 4.50
N ASP A 75 2.26 37.48 3.62
CA ASP A 75 3.67 37.07 3.50
C ASP A 75 4.55 37.46 4.71
N SER A 76 4.07 38.39 5.55
CA SER A 76 4.74 38.81 6.79
C SER A 76 4.28 38.00 8.03
N VAL A 77 3.36 37.09 7.88
CA VAL A 77 2.97 36.21 8.99
C VAL A 77 4.06 35.16 9.17
N THR A 78 4.91 35.37 10.16
CA THR A 78 5.91 34.38 10.58
C THR A 78 5.16 33.16 11.12
N VAL A 79 5.15 32.07 10.36
CA VAL A 79 4.74 30.78 10.90
C VAL A 79 5.81 30.38 11.91
N THR A 80 5.47 30.44 13.19
CA THR A 80 6.42 30.33 14.31
C THR A 80 6.83 28.89 14.62
N GLU A 81 6.23 27.90 13.98
CA GLU A 81 6.65 26.50 14.07
C GLU A 81 6.56 25.86 12.67
N ALA A 82 7.69 25.34 12.21
CA ALA A 82 7.65 24.39 11.10
C ALA A 82 6.78 23.22 11.57
N GLU A 83 5.75 22.87 10.78
CA GLU A 83 5.01 21.62 11.04
C GLU A 83 6.04 20.48 11.15
N PRO A 84 5.93 19.61 12.16
CA PRO A 84 6.82 18.47 12.26
C PRO A 84 6.74 17.66 10.95
N GLU A 85 7.89 17.29 10.41
CA GLU A 85 7.92 16.46 9.20
C GLU A 85 7.02 15.23 9.38
N PRO A 86 6.15 14.93 8.42
CA PRO A 86 5.26 13.80 8.53
C PRO A 86 6.07 12.51 8.68
N ILE A 87 5.70 11.67 9.62
CA ILE A 87 6.33 10.37 9.84
C ILE A 87 6.08 9.51 8.59
N THR A 88 7.12 9.26 7.82
CA THR A 88 7.08 8.40 6.64
C THR A 88 7.32 6.93 7.00
N ASN A 89 7.01 6.02 6.06
CA ASN A 89 7.34 4.60 6.23
C ASN A 89 8.85 4.36 6.46
N GLU A 90 9.71 5.22 5.92
CA GLU A 90 11.15 5.12 6.12
C GLU A 90 11.53 5.41 7.59
N HIS A 91 10.93 6.45 8.20
CA HIS A 91 11.11 6.73 9.62
C HIS A 91 10.62 5.55 10.48
N ILE A 92 9.48 4.96 10.15
CA ILE A 92 8.96 3.78 10.83
C ILE A 92 9.93 2.60 10.71
N LYS A 93 10.46 2.33 9.52
CA LYS A 93 11.42 1.25 9.29
C LYS A 93 12.71 1.45 10.07
N VAL A 94 13.27 2.66 10.07
CA VAL A 94 14.48 2.99 10.83
C VAL A 94 14.30 2.74 12.33
N ALA A 95 13.14 3.13 12.88
CA ALA A 95 12.84 2.96 14.31
C ALA A 95 12.41 1.53 14.69
N SER A 96 12.15 0.66 13.72
CA SER A 96 11.46 -0.62 13.93
C SER A 96 12.33 -1.77 14.42
N ASN A 97 13.61 -1.58 14.62
CA ASN A 97 14.52 -2.69 14.92
C ASN A 97 14.39 -3.85 13.90
N TYR A 98 14.74 -3.58 12.65
CA TYR A 98 14.70 -4.56 11.54
C TYR A 98 13.28 -5.10 11.27
N LEU A 99 12.31 -4.22 11.13
CA LEU A 99 10.89 -4.49 10.86
C LEU A 99 10.15 -5.27 11.97
N ARG A 100 10.74 -5.43 13.14
CA ARG A 100 10.09 -6.11 14.28
C ARG A 100 9.01 -5.25 14.92
N GLY A 101 9.28 -3.95 15.07
CA GLY A 101 8.38 -3.04 15.77
C GLY A 101 8.00 -3.54 17.16
N THR A 102 6.74 -3.40 17.49
CA THR A 102 6.08 -3.95 18.68
C THR A 102 5.01 -4.98 18.31
N ILE A 103 5.15 -5.62 17.13
CA ILE A 103 4.13 -6.54 16.58
C ILE A 103 3.82 -7.67 17.58
N SER A 104 4.85 -8.27 18.17
CA SER A 104 4.66 -9.38 19.12
C SER A 104 3.89 -8.96 20.37
N GLU A 105 4.15 -7.77 20.90
CA GLU A 105 3.44 -7.17 22.01
C GLU A 105 2.01 -6.85 21.64
N GLY A 106 1.83 -6.18 20.50
CA GLY A 106 0.52 -5.85 19.97
C GLY A 106 -0.37 -7.06 19.73
N LEU A 107 0.18 -8.18 19.27
CA LEU A 107 -0.57 -9.41 19.06
C LEU A 107 -0.98 -10.11 20.39
N GLN A 108 -0.23 -9.89 21.46
CA GLN A 108 -0.55 -10.44 22.79
C GLN A 108 -1.55 -9.58 23.59
N ASP A 109 -1.70 -8.32 23.22
CA ASP A 109 -2.68 -7.43 23.85
C ASP A 109 -4.11 -7.85 23.51
N ALA A 110 -4.81 -8.45 24.45
CA ALA A 110 -6.19 -8.90 24.30
C ALA A 110 -7.23 -7.78 24.53
N SER A 111 -6.82 -6.58 24.90
CA SER A 111 -7.74 -5.46 25.18
C SER A 111 -8.35 -4.86 23.91
N THR A 112 -7.71 -5.02 22.78
CA THR A 112 -8.16 -4.54 21.46
C THR A 112 -7.94 -5.59 20.37
N GLY A 113 -8.74 -5.56 19.31
CA GLY A 113 -8.52 -6.37 18.10
C GLY A 113 -7.48 -5.78 17.14
N SER A 114 -7.02 -4.55 17.39
CA SER A 114 -6.03 -3.85 16.56
C SER A 114 -4.59 -4.07 17.01
N ILE A 115 -3.64 -3.62 16.21
CA ILE A 115 -2.25 -3.37 16.55
C ILE A 115 -1.95 -1.87 16.35
N CYS A 116 -0.83 -1.36 16.85
CA CYS A 116 -0.52 0.06 16.67
C CYS A 116 -0.32 0.42 15.20
N GLU A 117 -0.46 1.71 14.88
CA GLU A 117 -0.42 2.18 13.49
C GLU A 117 0.94 1.93 12.82
N THR A 118 2.03 2.12 13.53
CA THR A 118 3.38 1.85 13.01
C THR A 118 3.55 0.37 12.66
N ASP A 119 3.10 -0.55 13.52
CA ASP A 119 3.13 -1.98 13.26
C ASP A 119 2.23 -2.38 12.09
N THR A 120 1.11 -1.66 11.90
CA THR A 120 0.25 -1.85 10.73
C THR A 120 1.00 -1.56 9.42
N GLN A 121 1.93 -0.60 9.40
CA GLN A 121 2.78 -0.38 8.24
C GLN A 121 3.81 -1.51 8.09
N LEU A 122 4.44 -1.95 9.18
CA LEU A 122 5.45 -3.00 9.16
C LEU A 122 4.88 -4.35 8.69
N THR A 123 3.69 -4.72 9.15
CA THR A 123 3.05 -5.99 8.73
C THR A 123 2.77 -6.06 7.24
N LYS A 124 2.65 -4.92 6.54
CA LYS A 124 2.49 -4.88 5.08
C LYS A 124 3.68 -5.49 4.35
N PHE A 125 4.90 -5.31 4.85
CA PHE A 125 6.10 -5.90 4.26
C PHE A 125 6.11 -7.42 4.32
N HIS A 126 5.30 -7.99 5.20
CA HIS A 126 5.08 -9.44 5.35
C HIS A 126 3.74 -9.90 4.74
N GLY A 127 3.17 -9.11 3.82
CA GLY A 127 1.95 -9.45 3.10
C GLY A 127 0.67 -9.38 3.91
N THR A 128 0.69 -8.69 5.06
CA THR A 128 -0.44 -8.62 5.98
C THR A 128 -0.94 -7.19 6.13
N TYR A 129 -2.27 -7.03 6.12
CA TYR A 129 -2.95 -5.75 6.34
C TYR A 129 -3.94 -5.85 7.48
N MET A 130 -3.90 -4.92 8.42
CA MET A 130 -5.01 -4.73 9.33
C MET A 130 -6.20 -4.13 8.59
N GLN A 131 -7.35 -4.71 8.80
CA GLN A 131 -8.65 -4.30 8.24
C GLN A 131 -9.71 -4.33 9.35
N TYR A 132 -10.89 -3.89 9.03
CA TYR A 132 -12.09 -4.04 9.88
C TYR A 132 -13.30 -4.34 9.01
N ASP A 133 -14.32 -4.91 9.62
CA ASP A 133 -15.59 -5.17 8.97
C ASP A 133 -16.33 -3.84 8.75
N ARG A 134 -16.48 -3.47 7.48
CA ARG A 134 -17.10 -2.21 7.08
C ARG A 134 -18.62 -2.24 7.24
N ASP A 135 -19.22 -3.43 7.18
CA ASP A 135 -20.69 -3.58 7.24
C ASP A 135 -21.21 -3.31 8.64
N THR A 136 -20.39 -3.54 9.67
CA THR A 136 -20.75 -3.39 11.09
C THR A 136 -20.16 -2.17 11.75
N VAL A 137 -19.34 -1.36 11.07
CA VAL A 137 -18.55 -0.28 11.69
C VAL A 137 -19.43 0.80 12.33
N ASP A 138 -20.52 1.22 11.66
CA ASP A 138 -21.37 2.29 12.15
C ASP A 138 -22.21 1.84 13.36
N GLU A 139 -22.71 0.61 13.34
CA GLU A 139 -23.46 0.02 14.47
C GLU A 139 -22.54 -0.13 15.70
N ARG A 140 -21.32 -0.62 15.50
CA ARG A 140 -20.34 -0.75 16.58
C ARG A 140 -19.95 0.59 17.17
N LYS A 141 -19.72 1.59 16.32
CA LYS A 141 -19.42 2.96 16.75
C LYS A 141 -20.57 3.56 17.56
N ALA A 142 -21.81 3.39 17.12
CA ALA A 142 -22.99 3.82 17.87
C ALA A 142 -23.13 3.14 19.24
N ALA A 143 -22.68 1.89 19.34
CA ALA A 143 -22.62 1.12 20.60
C ALA A 143 -21.41 1.44 21.48
N GLY A 144 -20.51 2.36 21.07
CA GLY A 144 -19.27 2.68 21.80
C GLY A 144 -18.20 1.56 21.75
N LEU A 145 -18.31 0.66 20.77
CA LEU A 145 -17.38 -0.44 20.57
C LEU A 145 -16.34 -0.10 19.50
N GLU A 146 -15.14 -0.70 19.62
CA GLU A 146 -14.14 -0.60 18.57
C GLU A 146 -14.62 -1.28 17.27
N PRO A 147 -14.08 -0.93 16.09
CA PRO A 147 -14.33 -1.66 14.85
C PRO A 147 -14.03 -3.15 15.00
N ALA A 148 -14.75 -4.00 14.27
CA ALA A 148 -14.45 -5.43 14.21
C ALA A 148 -13.17 -5.65 13.40
N TYR A 149 -12.02 -5.56 14.05
CA TYR A 149 -10.72 -5.71 13.41
C TYR A 149 -10.43 -7.14 12.99
N GLY A 150 -9.73 -7.25 11.88
CA GLY A 150 -9.19 -8.49 11.35
C GLY A 150 -8.04 -8.21 10.40
N PHE A 151 -7.36 -9.26 9.95
CA PHE A 151 -6.21 -9.13 9.08
C PHE A 151 -6.47 -9.80 7.74
N MET A 152 -6.04 -9.16 6.67
CA MET A 152 -5.88 -9.77 5.37
C MET A 152 -4.46 -10.29 5.25
N ILE A 153 -4.29 -11.52 4.81
CA ILE A 153 -2.98 -12.09 4.47
C ILE A 153 -2.98 -12.46 2.99
N ARG A 154 -1.94 -12.07 2.26
CA ARG A 154 -1.77 -12.37 0.85
C ARG A 154 -0.61 -13.33 0.66
N VAL A 155 -0.83 -14.39 -0.11
CA VAL A 155 0.16 -15.40 -0.43
C VAL A 155 0.96 -14.97 -1.66
N ARG A 156 2.25 -15.27 -1.72
CA ARG A 156 3.06 -15.18 -2.94
C ARG A 156 2.93 -16.49 -3.71
N MET A 157 2.49 -16.38 -4.95
CA MET A 157 2.22 -17.52 -5.84
C MET A 157 2.59 -17.14 -7.27
N PRO A 158 3.88 -17.23 -7.67
CA PRO A 158 4.34 -16.77 -8.98
C PRO A 158 3.61 -17.48 -10.13
N GLY A 159 3.09 -16.69 -11.07
CA GLY A 159 2.30 -17.17 -12.19
C GLY A 159 0.96 -17.80 -11.82
N GLY A 160 0.53 -17.69 -10.57
CA GLY A 160 -0.72 -18.32 -10.10
C GLY A 160 -0.66 -19.83 -10.00
N VAL A 161 0.52 -20.42 -9.96
CA VAL A 161 0.72 -21.87 -9.97
C VAL A 161 0.87 -22.42 -8.56
N CYS A 162 0.04 -23.38 -8.20
CA CYS A 162 0.18 -24.17 -6.98
C CYS A 162 -0.17 -25.65 -7.27
N THR A 163 0.38 -26.55 -6.45
CA THR A 163 0.03 -27.96 -6.52
C THR A 163 -1.31 -28.22 -5.83
N PRO A 164 -1.98 -29.36 -6.12
CA PRO A 164 -3.19 -29.75 -5.41
C PRO A 164 -2.99 -29.83 -3.89
N GLN A 165 -1.83 -30.31 -3.42
CA GLN A 165 -1.49 -30.41 -2.00
C GLN A 165 -1.36 -29.02 -1.37
N GLN A 166 -0.73 -28.08 -2.07
CA GLN A 166 -0.66 -26.69 -1.62
C GLN A 166 -2.06 -26.08 -1.52
N TRP A 167 -2.91 -26.31 -2.52
CA TRP A 167 -4.27 -25.81 -2.50
C TRP A 167 -5.08 -26.35 -1.33
N LEU A 168 -5.01 -27.66 -1.05
CA LEU A 168 -5.68 -28.27 0.10
C LEU A 168 -5.18 -27.69 1.44
N GLN A 169 -3.88 -27.41 1.54
CA GLN A 169 -3.32 -26.76 2.73
C GLN A 169 -3.81 -25.32 2.87
N LEU A 170 -3.94 -24.56 1.77
CA LEU A 170 -4.49 -23.22 1.80
C LEU A 170 -5.97 -23.22 2.21
N ASP A 171 -6.73 -24.19 1.73
CA ASP A 171 -8.14 -24.43 2.09
C ASP A 171 -8.29 -24.74 3.60
N ASP A 172 -7.44 -25.60 4.14
CA ASP A 172 -7.40 -25.91 5.57
C ASP A 172 -7.17 -24.67 6.44
N VAL A 173 -6.30 -23.75 6.00
CA VAL A 173 -6.09 -22.45 6.67
C VAL A 173 -7.34 -21.58 6.62
N VAL A 174 -8.06 -21.54 5.50
CA VAL A 174 -9.34 -20.82 5.35
C VAL A 174 -10.35 -21.34 6.39
N GLU A 175 -10.57 -22.64 6.40
CA GLU A 175 -11.56 -23.27 7.28
C GLU A 175 -11.27 -23.05 8.76
N LYS A 176 -10.00 -23.01 9.13
CA LYS A 176 -9.60 -22.87 10.53
C LYS A 176 -9.56 -21.42 11.00
N TYR A 177 -9.06 -20.50 10.16
CA TYR A 177 -8.63 -19.19 10.65
C TYR A 177 -9.28 -18.00 9.93
N ALA A 178 -9.80 -18.15 8.70
CA ALA A 178 -10.43 -17.02 8.01
C ALA A 178 -11.86 -16.79 8.54
N GLY A 179 -12.15 -15.55 8.93
CA GLY A 179 -13.47 -15.21 9.51
C GLY A 179 -14.62 -15.42 8.53
N ILE A 180 -14.39 -15.20 7.23
CA ILE A 180 -15.41 -15.37 6.18
C ILE A 180 -15.40 -16.77 5.54
N LYS A 181 -14.59 -17.69 6.00
CA LYS A 181 -14.49 -19.06 5.45
C LYS A 181 -14.39 -19.10 3.92
N SER A 182 -13.71 -18.14 3.33
CA SER A 182 -13.54 -18.07 1.89
C SER A 182 -12.14 -17.59 1.50
N LEU A 183 -11.60 -18.17 0.43
CA LEU A 183 -10.35 -17.77 -0.18
C LEU A 183 -10.65 -16.85 -1.37
N LYS A 184 -10.05 -15.66 -1.40
CA LYS A 184 -10.23 -14.73 -2.51
C LYS A 184 -9.09 -14.86 -3.51
N ILE A 185 -9.42 -15.18 -4.74
CA ILE A 185 -8.47 -15.15 -5.87
C ILE A 185 -8.34 -13.71 -6.34
N THR A 186 -7.11 -13.26 -6.57
CA THR A 186 -6.83 -11.88 -6.97
C THR A 186 -6.52 -11.77 -8.45
N THR A 187 -6.69 -10.58 -9.03
CA THR A 187 -6.28 -10.28 -10.41
C THR A 187 -4.76 -10.39 -10.61
N ARG A 188 -3.98 -10.46 -9.53
CA ARG A 188 -2.52 -10.68 -9.57
C ARG A 188 -2.15 -12.15 -9.42
N GLN A 189 -3.04 -13.07 -9.80
CA GLN A 189 -2.80 -14.52 -9.83
C GLN A 189 -2.29 -15.06 -8.48
N THR A 190 -2.90 -14.62 -7.39
CA THR A 190 -2.61 -15.14 -6.06
C THR A 190 -3.89 -15.19 -5.22
N VAL A 191 -3.78 -15.57 -3.96
CA VAL A 191 -4.90 -15.71 -3.05
C VAL A 191 -4.75 -14.83 -1.81
N GLN A 192 -5.88 -14.48 -1.22
CA GLN A 192 -5.98 -13.69 0.01
C GLN A 192 -6.93 -14.34 0.99
N TYR A 193 -6.50 -14.31 2.25
CA TYR A 193 -7.36 -14.56 3.41
C TYR A 193 -7.89 -13.24 3.95
N HIS A 194 -9.10 -13.22 4.42
CA HIS A 194 -9.71 -12.02 5.01
C HIS A 194 -10.26 -12.30 6.40
N MET A 195 -10.25 -11.27 7.24
CA MET A 195 -10.78 -11.32 8.60
C MET A 195 -10.15 -12.42 9.46
N ILE A 196 -8.84 -12.63 9.32
CA ILE A 196 -8.09 -13.44 10.26
C ILE A 196 -7.98 -12.63 11.56
N LEU A 197 -8.39 -13.22 12.66
CA LEU A 197 -8.31 -12.53 13.95
C LEU A 197 -6.86 -12.46 14.43
N LYS A 198 -6.55 -11.42 15.17
CA LYS A 198 -5.24 -11.15 15.76
C LYS A 198 -4.64 -12.38 16.48
N ARG A 199 -5.43 -13.07 17.27
CA ARG A 199 -5.05 -14.30 18.00
C ARG A 199 -4.69 -15.48 17.10
N ASP A 200 -5.17 -15.50 15.86
CA ASP A 200 -4.98 -16.60 14.92
C ASP A 200 -3.91 -16.32 13.87
N MET A 201 -3.37 -15.09 13.83
CA MET A 201 -2.40 -14.64 12.82
C MET A 201 -1.18 -15.57 12.75
N LYS A 202 -0.56 -15.90 13.88
CA LYS A 202 0.61 -16.79 13.92
C LYS A 202 0.28 -18.16 13.32
N LYS A 203 -0.85 -18.75 13.69
CA LYS A 203 -1.27 -20.07 13.20
C LYS A 203 -1.60 -20.06 11.71
N ALA A 204 -2.22 -18.97 11.21
CA ALA A 204 -2.50 -18.79 9.82
C ALA A 204 -1.21 -18.68 8.98
N MET A 205 -0.24 -17.87 9.42
CA MET A 205 1.08 -17.77 8.78
C MET A 205 1.81 -19.11 8.75
N GLN A 206 1.84 -19.82 9.87
CA GLN A 206 2.43 -21.16 9.94
C GLN A 206 1.71 -22.16 9.01
N GLY A 207 0.39 -22.06 8.89
CA GLY A 207 -0.39 -22.88 7.96
C GLY A 207 -0.04 -22.62 6.50
N ILE A 208 0.16 -21.37 6.12
CA ILE A 208 0.61 -20.98 4.78
C ILE A 208 2.02 -21.54 4.54
N ASN A 209 2.95 -21.34 5.45
CA ASN A 209 4.33 -21.83 5.30
C ASN A 209 4.41 -23.38 5.19
N LYS A 210 3.53 -24.10 5.85
CA LYS A 210 3.41 -25.58 5.70
C LYS A 210 3.07 -25.99 4.25
N SER A 211 2.44 -25.13 3.49
CA SER A 211 2.19 -25.39 2.06
C SER A 211 3.43 -25.17 1.18
N MET A 212 4.57 -24.77 1.76
CA MET A 212 5.78 -24.31 1.04
C MET A 212 5.52 -23.10 0.15
N LEU A 213 4.52 -22.31 0.47
CA LEU A 213 4.28 -20.95 -0.03
C LEU A 213 4.56 -19.96 1.08
N ASP A 214 4.71 -18.70 0.73
CA ASP A 214 5.02 -17.63 1.65
C ASP A 214 4.16 -16.38 1.42
N THR A 215 4.37 -15.35 2.23
CA THR A 215 3.68 -14.07 2.15
C THR A 215 4.64 -12.91 1.83
N ILE A 216 5.90 -13.21 1.50
CA ILE A 216 6.90 -12.22 1.10
C ILE A 216 6.53 -11.67 -0.28
N ALA A 217 6.91 -10.41 -0.54
CA ALA A 217 6.64 -9.77 -1.83
C ALA A 217 5.15 -9.71 -2.21
N ALA A 218 4.28 -9.77 -1.21
CA ALA A 218 2.85 -9.66 -1.44
C ALA A 218 2.35 -8.22 -1.33
N CYS A 219 3.09 -7.37 -0.61
CA CYS A 219 2.75 -5.97 -0.39
C CYS A 219 3.92 -5.15 0.17
N GLY A 220 3.69 -3.84 0.30
CA GLY A 220 4.70 -2.89 0.79
C GLY A 220 5.62 -2.40 -0.33
N ASP A 221 6.85 -2.08 0.02
CA ASP A 221 7.90 -1.57 -0.87
C ASP A 221 8.75 -2.67 -1.53
N VAL A 222 8.26 -3.90 -1.52
CA VAL A 222 8.90 -5.06 -2.15
C VAL A 222 8.23 -5.42 -3.47
N ASN A 223 8.94 -6.16 -4.34
CA ASN A 223 8.34 -6.68 -5.56
C ASN A 223 7.10 -7.52 -5.22
N ARG A 224 6.02 -7.29 -5.95
CA ARG A 224 4.75 -7.99 -5.75
C ARG A 224 4.73 -9.30 -6.52
N ASN A 225 3.65 -10.11 -6.36
CA ASN A 225 3.51 -11.37 -7.06
C ASN A 225 3.71 -11.22 -8.56
N VAL A 226 4.63 -11.99 -9.14
CA VAL A 226 4.92 -11.98 -10.58
C VAL A 226 3.83 -12.72 -11.30
N MET A 227 3.28 -12.11 -12.35
CA MET A 227 2.23 -12.68 -13.19
C MET A 227 2.78 -13.15 -14.52
N CYS A 228 2.12 -14.10 -15.12
CA CYS A 228 2.37 -14.53 -16.51
C CYS A 228 1.06 -14.97 -17.19
N SER A 229 1.14 -15.42 -18.44
CA SER A 229 -0.02 -16.00 -19.13
C SER A 229 -0.65 -17.12 -18.32
N PRO A 230 -1.98 -17.16 -18.16
CA PRO A 230 -2.67 -18.24 -17.44
C PRO A 230 -2.75 -19.57 -18.24
N ASN A 231 -2.34 -19.59 -19.48
CA ASN A 231 -2.45 -20.74 -20.39
C ASN A 231 -1.26 -21.70 -20.30
N LEU A 232 -0.83 -22.05 -19.10
CA LEU A 232 0.44 -22.74 -18.81
C LEU A 232 0.72 -24.06 -19.55
N HIS A 233 -0.24 -24.59 -20.27
CA HIS A 233 -0.12 -25.92 -20.91
C HIS A 233 -0.49 -25.96 -22.41
N ARG A 234 -0.79 -24.81 -23.00
CA ARG A 234 -1.21 -24.76 -24.41
C ARG A 234 -0.04 -24.80 -25.39
N GLU A 235 1.03 -24.09 -25.07
CA GLU A 235 2.19 -23.97 -25.93
C GLU A 235 3.50 -24.06 -25.14
N LYS A 236 4.58 -24.44 -25.82
CA LYS A 236 5.93 -24.49 -25.22
C LYS A 236 6.35 -23.14 -24.63
N VAL A 237 5.92 -22.05 -25.22
CA VAL A 237 6.19 -20.66 -24.75
C VAL A 237 5.57 -20.45 -23.39
N ASP A 238 4.34 -20.88 -23.15
CA ASP A 238 3.65 -20.68 -21.87
C ASP A 238 4.37 -21.40 -20.72
N VAL A 239 4.89 -22.59 -20.97
CA VAL A 239 5.69 -23.34 -19.98
C VAL A 239 6.98 -22.58 -19.63
N VAL A 240 7.66 -22.03 -20.64
CA VAL A 240 8.87 -21.21 -20.43
C VAL A 240 8.54 -19.93 -19.67
N MET A 241 7.44 -19.26 -20.00
CA MET A 241 6.99 -18.05 -19.30
C MET A 241 6.71 -18.31 -17.81
N ALA A 242 6.08 -19.45 -17.47
CA ALA A 242 5.86 -19.83 -16.08
C ALA A 242 7.17 -20.05 -15.31
N GLN A 243 8.16 -20.68 -15.95
CA GLN A 243 9.48 -20.88 -15.37
C GLN A 243 10.21 -19.53 -15.17
N ILE A 244 10.10 -18.63 -16.14
CA ILE A 244 10.68 -17.28 -16.04
C ILE A 244 9.99 -16.50 -14.91
N ALA A 245 8.67 -16.53 -14.81
CA ALA A 245 7.93 -15.85 -13.76
C ALA A 245 8.37 -16.31 -12.35
N ARG A 246 8.60 -17.60 -12.17
CA ARG A 246 9.14 -18.15 -10.91
C ARG A 246 10.54 -17.62 -10.63
N LYS A 247 11.46 -17.72 -11.59
CA LYS A 247 12.84 -17.20 -11.44
C LYS A 247 12.88 -15.69 -11.15
N LEU A 248 12.05 -14.92 -11.84
CA LEU A 248 11.93 -13.48 -11.58
C LEU A 248 11.43 -13.21 -10.17
N SER A 249 10.39 -13.91 -9.73
CA SER A 249 9.87 -13.76 -8.37
C SER A 249 10.93 -14.04 -7.32
N GLU A 250 11.75 -15.07 -7.49
CA GLU A 250 12.85 -15.42 -6.59
C GLU A 250 13.98 -14.38 -6.63
N SER A 251 14.34 -13.92 -7.83
CA SER A 251 15.44 -12.95 -8.02
C SER A 251 15.11 -11.55 -7.50
N LEU A 252 13.82 -11.21 -7.45
CA LEU A 252 13.33 -9.90 -7.02
C LEU A 252 12.91 -9.89 -5.53
N LEU A 253 13.13 -10.97 -4.79
CA LEU A 253 12.93 -10.95 -3.34
C LEU A 253 13.89 -9.97 -2.67
N PRO A 254 13.49 -9.34 -1.57
CA PRO A 254 14.38 -8.51 -0.76
C PRO A 254 15.62 -9.32 -0.33
N ARG A 255 16.79 -8.68 -0.33
CA ARG A 255 18.02 -9.33 0.12
C ARG A 255 18.23 -9.27 1.62
N MET A 256 17.53 -8.35 2.28
CA MET A 256 17.65 -8.14 3.71
C MET A 256 16.78 -9.13 4.48
N ASN A 257 17.37 -9.85 5.42
CA ASN A 257 16.68 -10.89 6.21
C ASN A 257 15.45 -10.38 6.96
N ALA A 258 15.41 -9.10 7.34
CA ALA A 258 14.26 -8.51 8.03
C ALA A 258 12.93 -8.69 7.27
N TYR A 259 12.96 -8.75 5.93
CA TYR A 259 11.76 -9.00 5.12
C TYR A 259 11.35 -10.48 5.10
N HIS A 260 12.25 -11.39 5.48
CA HIS A 260 12.03 -12.84 5.51
C HIS A 260 11.60 -13.34 6.89
N GLU A 261 11.55 -12.46 7.89
CA GLU A 261 11.23 -12.82 9.27
C GLU A 261 10.10 -11.92 9.80
N ILE A 262 9.09 -12.52 10.40
CA ILE A 262 8.08 -11.78 11.17
C ILE A 262 8.05 -12.30 12.60
N TRP A 263 8.11 -11.38 13.57
CA TRP A 263 8.12 -11.71 14.99
C TRP A 263 6.70 -11.58 15.55
N LEU A 264 6.02 -12.73 15.71
CA LEU A 264 4.62 -12.81 16.12
C LEU A 264 4.43 -13.14 17.61
N ASP A 265 5.51 -13.48 18.30
CA ASP A 265 5.52 -13.66 19.76
C ASP A 265 6.90 -13.32 20.35
N LYS A 266 6.97 -13.29 21.71
CA LYS A 266 8.22 -13.03 22.47
C LYS A 266 9.11 -14.25 22.63
N GLY A 267 8.69 -15.39 22.13
CA GLY A 267 9.43 -16.66 22.23
C GLY A 267 10.57 -16.76 21.23
N THR A 268 11.35 -17.82 21.38
CA THR A 268 12.46 -18.19 20.49
C THR A 268 12.02 -18.76 19.14
N ASP A 269 10.72 -18.92 18.91
CA ASP A 269 10.18 -19.47 17.68
C ASP A 269 10.09 -18.37 16.61
N LEU A 270 11.14 -18.26 15.82
CA LEU A 270 11.14 -17.51 14.58
C LEU A 270 10.05 -18.04 13.64
N SER A 271 9.04 -17.25 13.40
CA SER A 271 8.11 -17.52 12.30
C SER A 271 8.79 -17.07 11.02
N LEU A 272 9.65 -17.93 10.46
CA LEU A 272 10.28 -17.68 9.16
C LEU A 272 9.19 -17.65 8.09
N ILE A 273 9.25 -16.64 7.25
CA ILE A 273 8.46 -16.55 6.01
C ILE A 273 9.42 -16.97 4.90
N HIS A 274 9.46 -18.24 4.57
CA HIS A 274 10.24 -18.76 3.46
C HIS A 274 9.40 -19.00 2.23
#